data_2cc6b7bcc6d05064492a9eccb38b3126
#
_entry.id   2cc6b7bcc6d05064492a9eccb38b3126
#
_cell.length_a   1.000
_cell.length_b   1.000
_cell.length_c   1.000
_cell.angle_alpha   90.00
_cell.angle_beta   90.00
_cell.angle_gamma   90.00
#
_symmetry.space_group_name_H-M   'P 1'
#
loop_
_entity.id
_entity.type
_entity.pdbx_description
1 polymer ?
#
loop_
_entity_poly.entity_id
_entity_poly.type
_entity_poly.pdbx_seq_one_letter_code
_entity_poly.pdbx_strand_id
1 'polypeptide(L)'
;MIASVDGRIDCDMTEQIEGGNEYYEALEALGCPSMLMGRVTMQMHYALAEPFVALNPEPIGREAFHVARNSEAYCVGIDTRG
;
A
#
# COMPACT_ATOMS: atom_id res chain seq x y z
N MET A 1 9.92 -5.70 -5.57
CA MET A 1 9.77 -6.36 -4.26
C MET A 1 11.06 -7.07 -3.94
N ILE A 2 11.58 -6.88 -2.73
CA ILE A 2 12.74 -7.62 -2.23
C ILE A 2 12.22 -8.87 -1.54
N ALA A 3 12.76 -10.02 -1.86
CA ALA A 3 12.38 -11.29 -1.25
C ALA A 3 13.65 -12.11 -0.94
N SER A 4 13.61 -12.85 0.15
CA SER A 4 14.64 -13.83 0.48
C SER A 4 14.54 -15.07 -0.42
N VAL A 5 15.56 -15.90 -0.42
CA VAL A 5 15.61 -17.14 -1.25
C VAL A 5 14.47 -18.09 -0.90
N ASP A 6 13.99 -18.09 0.35
CA ASP A 6 12.85 -18.87 0.83
C ASP A 6 11.48 -18.17 0.64
N GLY A 7 11.47 -17.04 -0.07
CA GLY A 7 10.25 -16.33 -0.48
C GLY A 7 9.66 -15.38 0.56
N ARG A 8 10.35 -15.09 1.64
CA ARG A 8 9.90 -14.11 2.63
C ARG A 8 10.13 -12.69 2.12
N ILE A 9 9.17 -11.82 2.36
CA ILE A 9 9.18 -10.41 1.93
C ILE A 9 9.19 -9.43 3.11
N ASP A 10 8.93 -9.93 4.29
CA ASP A 10 8.83 -9.14 5.53
C ASP A 10 9.69 -9.83 6.59
N CYS A 11 10.96 -9.54 6.59
CA CYS A 11 11.91 -10.08 7.55
C CYS A 11 13.05 -9.11 7.81
N ASP A 12 13.55 -9.11 9.04
CA ASP A 12 14.66 -8.26 9.50
C ASP A 12 15.95 -8.46 8.67
N MET A 13 16.07 -9.58 8.00
CA MET A 13 17.22 -9.86 7.12
C MET A 13 17.25 -8.98 5.87
N THR A 14 16.10 -8.50 5.41
CA THR A 14 16.05 -7.60 4.24
C THR A 14 16.67 -6.24 4.53
N GLU A 15 16.69 -5.82 5.79
CA GLU A 15 17.33 -4.58 6.23
C GLU A 15 18.86 -4.66 6.22
N GLN A 16 19.42 -5.87 6.23
CA GLN A 16 20.86 -6.12 6.24
C GLN A 16 21.44 -6.26 4.83
N ILE A 17 20.61 -6.21 3.79
CA ILE A 17 21.06 -6.34 2.41
C ILE A 17 21.76 -5.05 1.98
N GLU A 18 23.03 -5.15 1.61
CA GLU A 18 23.72 -4.08 0.91
C GLU A 18 23.10 -3.94 -0.49
N GLY A 19 22.71 -2.72 -0.89
CA GLY A 19 22.11 -2.47 -2.20
C GLY A 19 20.57 -2.38 -2.20
N GLY A 20 19.92 -2.25 -1.04
CA GLY A 20 18.46 -2.08 -0.93
C GLY A 20 17.88 -0.89 -1.73
N ASN A 21 18.72 0.07 -2.09
CA ASN A 21 18.32 1.21 -2.92
C ASN A 21 17.96 0.82 -4.36
N GLU A 22 18.53 -0.26 -4.89
CA GLU A 22 18.28 -0.73 -6.26
C GLU A 22 16.79 -1.02 -6.51
N TYR A 23 16.08 -1.48 -5.49
CA TYR A 23 14.64 -1.69 -5.58
C TYR A 23 13.89 -0.37 -5.81
N TYR A 24 14.22 0.68 -5.08
CA TYR A 24 13.59 1.98 -5.22
C TYR A 24 13.97 2.67 -6.53
N GLU A 25 15.22 2.55 -6.94
CA GLU A 25 15.71 3.04 -8.24
C GLU A 25 14.96 2.36 -9.41
N ALA A 26 14.73 1.07 -9.32
CA ALA A 26 13.96 0.33 -10.31
C ALA A 26 12.49 0.77 -10.36
N LEU A 27 11.88 1.02 -9.21
CA LEU A 27 10.50 1.57 -9.14
C LEU A 27 10.41 2.96 -9.77
N GLU A 28 11.37 3.82 -9.49
CA GLU A 28 11.43 5.16 -10.05
C GLU A 28 11.63 5.12 -11.57
N ALA A 29 12.50 4.22 -12.05
CA ALA A 29 12.75 4.02 -13.47
C ALA A 29 11.52 3.55 -14.26
N LEU A 30 10.56 2.89 -13.62
CA LEU A 30 9.29 2.50 -14.24
C LEU A 30 8.40 3.70 -14.57
N GLY A 31 8.58 4.84 -13.90
CA GLY A 31 7.85 6.07 -14.16
C GLY A 31 6.33 5.98 -13.97
N CYS A 32 5.85 5.04 -13.15
CA CYS A 32 4.43 4.88 -12.87
C CYS A 32 3.97 5.92 -11.84
N PRO A 33 3.01 6.78 -12.17
CA PRO A 33 2.59 7.85 -11.26
C PRO A 33 1.76 7.34 -10.08
N SER A 34 1.11 6.17 -10.21
CA SER A 34 0.27 5.59 -9.17
C SER A 34 0.91 4.38 -8.52
N MET A 35 0.67 4.19 -7.25
CA MET A 35 1.13 3.06 -6.46
C MET A 35 -0.02 2.19 -5.97
N LEU A 36 0.18 0.88 -6.01
CA LEU A 36 -0.71 -0.11 -5.44
C LEU A 36 0.01 -0.83 -4.30
N MET A 37 -0.62 -0.92 -3.15
CA MET A 37 -0.04 -1.60 -1.99
C MET A 37 -1.07 -2.38 -1.18
N GLY A 38 -0.60 -3.36 -0.43
CA GLY A 38 -1.44 -4.14 0.45
C GLY A 38 -1.82 -3.38 1.73
N ARG A 39 -2.87 -3.85 2.40
CA ARG A 39 -3.39 -3.29 3.64
C ARG A 39 -2.30 -3.07 4.70
N VAL A 40 -1.45 -4.06 4.95
CA VAL A 40 -0.42 -3.97 6.01
C VAL A 40 0.54 -2.82 5.74
N THR A 41 1.05 -2.71 4.53
CA THR A 41 1.95 -1.61 4.13
C THR A 41 1.25 -0.25 4.26
N MET A 42 0.00 -0.17 3.82
CA MET A 42 -0.80 1.05 3.94
C MET A 42 -0.98 1.44 5.41
N GLN A 43 -1.31 0.49 6.26
CA GLN A 43 -1.53 0.72 7.69
C GLN A 43 -0.26 1.16 8.42
N MET A 44 0.88 0.56 8.08
CA MET A 44 2.16 0.87 8.73
C MET A 44 2.72 2.24 8.37
N HIS A 45 2.54 2.68 7.12
CA HIS A 45 3.26 3.84 6.59
C HIS A 45 2.37 5.04 6.27
N TYR A 46 1.06 4.85 6.09
CA TYR A 46 0.16 5.90 5.60
C TYR A 46 -1.08 6.11 6.45
N ALA A 47 -1.51 5.13 7.23
CA ALA A 47 -2.70 5.26 8.06
C ALA A 47 -2.42 6.11 9.31
N LEU A 48 -3.44 6.81 9.76
CA LEU A 48 -3.43 7.46 11.06
C LEU A 48 -3.43 6.41 12.18
N ALA A 49 -2.78 6.73 13.30
CA ALA A 49 -2.74 5.84 14.47
C ALA A 49 -4.10 5.72 15.17
N GLU A 50 -5.00 6.68 14.94
CA GLU A 50 -6.32 6.70 15.55
C GLU A 50 -7.28 5.74 14.85
N PRO A 51 -8.18 5.07 15.58
CA PRO A 51 -9.20 4.23 14.99
C PRO A 51 -10.12 5.04 14.06
N PHE A 52 -10.43 4.46 12.90
CA PHE A 52 -11.41 5.06 12.00
C PHE A 52 -12.81 5.02 12.61
N VAL A 53 -13.46 6.16 12.66
CA VAL A 53 -14.86 6.28 13.06
C VAL A 53 -15.70 6.67 11.85
N ALA A 54 -16.56 5.77 11.41
CA ALA A 54 -17.45 6.05 10.29
C ALA A 54 -18.49 7.12 10.67
N LEU A 55 -18.62 8.16 9.85
CA LEU A 55 -19.66 9.17 10.00
C LEU A 55 -21.06 8.59 9.72
N ASN A 56 -21.13 7.64 8.82
CA ASN A 56 -22.35 6.87 8.54
C ASN A 56 -22.00 5.38 8.57
N PRO A 57 -22.32 4.67 9.67
CA PRO A 57 -22.02 3.24 9.82
C PRO A 57 -23.01 2.33 9.09
N GLU A 58 -24.07 2.86 8.51
CA GLU A 58 -25.07 2.08 7.77
C GLU A 58 -24.42 1.43 6.54
N PRO A 59 -24.53 0.11 6.37
CA PRO A 59 -23.98 -0.56 5.20
C PRO A 59 -24.73 -0.13 3.93
N ILE A 60 -23.98 0.14 2.88
CA ILE A 60 -24.56 0.49 1.56
C ILE A 60 -25.33 -0.71 0.98
N GLY A 61 -24.93 -1.95 1.33
CA GLY A 61 -25.58 -3.18 0.91
C GLY A 61 -25.45 -3.51 -0.58
N ARG A 62 -24.57 -2.81 -1.29
CA ARG A 62 -24.27 -3.00 -2.72
C ARG A 62 -22.85 -2.56 -3.04
N GLU A 63 -22.34 -3.05 -4.16
CA GLU A 63 -21.09 -2.51 -4.70
C GLU A 63 -21.24 -1.02 -5.01
N ALA A 64 -20.23 -0.25 -4.64
CA ALA A 64 -20.18 1.18 -4.89
C ALA A 64 -18.79 1.58 -5.37
N PHE A 65 -18.77 2.53 -6.31
CA PHE A 65 -17.56 3.19 -6.75
C PHE A 65 -17.75 4.70 -6.67
N HIS A 66 -16.87 5.37 -6.00
CA HIS A 66 -16.93 6.82 -5.85
C HIS A 66 -15.54 7.43 -6.01
N VAL A 67 -15.44 8.44 -6.85
CA VAL A 67 -14.23 9.24 -7.02
C VAL A 67 -14.45 10.59 -6.35
N ALA A 68 -13.93 10.73 -5.13
CA ALA A 68 -14.06 11.98 -4.38
C ALA A 68 -13.23 13.12 -4.97
N ARG A 69 -12.12 12.79 -5.62
CA ARG A 69 -11.20 13.76 -6.21
C ARG A 69 -10.48 13.14 -7.41
N ASN A 70 -10.48 13.85 -8.53
CA ASN A 70 -9.66 13.49 -9.68
C ASN A 70 -8.20 13.90 -9.43
N SER A 71 -7.28 13.01 -9.76
CA SER A 71 -5.84 13.23 -9.66
C SER A 71 -5.11 12.51 -10.79
N GLU A 72 -3.93 12.95 -11.13
CA GLU A 72 -3.05 12.28 -12.08
C GLU A 72 -2.34 11.07 -11.48
N ALA A 73 -2.29 10.99 -10.16
CA ALA A 73 -1.64 9.91 -9.41
C ALA A 73 -2.45 9.52 -8.18
N TYR A 74 -2.51 8.23 -7.91
CA TYR A 74 -3.20 7.67 -6.76
C TYR A 74 -2.33 6.71 -5.97
N CYS A 75 -2.53 6.71 -4.66
CA CYS A 75 -2.03 5.67 -3.79
C CYS A 75 -3.22 4.75 -3.43
N VAL A 76 -3.18 3.52 -3.90
CA VAL A 76 -4.30 2.57 -3.77
C VAL A 76 -3.94 1.50 -2.76
N GLY A 77 -4.69 1.42 -1.68
CA GLY A 77 -4.61 0.34 -0.69
C GLY A 77 -5.63 -0.75 -0.99
N ILE A 78 -5.20 -2.00 -1.00
CA ILE A 78 -6.10 -3.15 -1.12
C ILE A 78 -6.35 -3.72 0.27
N ASP A 79 -7.59 -3.70 0.70
CA ASP A 79 -8.06 -4.37 1.91
C ASP A 79 -9.17 -5.36 1.56
N THR A 80 -8.91 -6.65 1.74
CA THR A 80 -9.87 -7.72 1.47
C THR A 80 -10.80 -8.00 2.66
N ARG A 81 -10.58 -7.33 3.77
CA ARG A 81 -11.38 -7.51 4.99
C ARG A 81 -12.32 -6.34 5.28
N GLY A 82 -12.08 -5.21 4.60
CA GLY A 82 -12.84 -3.99 4.80
C GLY A 82 -12.44 -3.19 6.04
#